data_5adb9b2e4c2b265c5234dc2712795ebd
#
_entry.id   5adb9b2e4c2b265c5234dc2712795ebd
#
_cell.length_a   1.000
_cell.length_b   1.000
_cell.length_c   1.000
_cell.angle_alpha   90.00
_cell.angle_beta   90.00
_cell.angle_gamma   90.00
#
_symmetry.space_group_name_H-M   'P 1'
#
loop_
_entity.id
_entity.type
_entity.pdbx_description
1 polymer ?
#
loop_
_entity_poly.entity_id
_entity_poly.type
_entity_poly.pdbx_seq_one_letter_code
_entity_poly.pdbx_strand_id
1 'polypeptide(L)'
;MAKIYKNAAELVGNTPLLEVGNLEKELGLEARILVKLEYFNPAGSAKDRIALSMIEDAEERGVLKPGAVIIEPTSGNTGIGLASLAAIKGYRVILTMPETMSVERRNILKAYGAETVLTDGTKGMNGAIAKANELAKEYENSFIPGQFDNPANPAIHKKTTGPEIWRDTDGQVDVFVAGVGTGGTITGVGEYLKSQNPDVKVVAVEPATSPVLSQGKSGPHKIQGIGAGFVPKALNTEVYDEVFPVENEDAFTVGKLIAKHEGILVGISSGAALYAAIRLAKRPENKGKTIVALLPDSGDRYYSTPLFV
;
A
#
# COMPACT_ATOMS: atom_id res chain seq x y z
N MET A 1 13.24 -28.96 8.94
CA MET A 1 12.00 -29.07 9.73
C MET A 1 10.83 -28.71 8.83
N ALA A 2 9.68 -29.41 8.96
CA ALA A 2 8.48 -29.08 8.21
C ALA A 2 7.98 -27.69 8.64
N LYS A 3 7.67 -26.82 7.66
CA LYS A 3 7.16 -25.47 7.91
C LYS A 3 5.66 -25.45 7.60
N ILE A 4 4.84 -25.69 8.62
CA ILE A 4 3.39 -25.69 8.52
C ILE A 4 2.87 -24.48 9.28
N TYR A 5 2.16 -23.59 8.58
CA TYR A 5 1.51 -22.43 9.17
C TYR A 5 0.15 -22.80 9.75
N LYS A 6 -0.21 -22.25 10.89
CA LYS A 6 -1.45 -22.55 11.61
C LYS A 6 -2.64 -21.73 11.11
N ASN A 7 -2.38 -20.54 10.62
CA ASN A 7 -3.38 -19.64 10.04
C ASN A 7 -2.74 -18.70 9.01
N ALA A 8 -3.56 -18.03 8.21
CA ALA A 8 -3.07 -17.17 7.14
C ALA A 8 -2.40 -15.87 7.64
N ALA A 9 -2.61 -15.43 8.88
CA ALA A 9 -1.91 -14.25 9.41
C ALA A 9 -0.39 -14.48 9.52
N GLU A 10 0.04 -15.73 9.74
CA GLU A 10 1.47 -16.09 9.78
C GLU A 10 2.16 -16.01 8.41
N LEU A 11 1.38 -15.89 7.33
CA LEU A 11 1.88 -15.73 5.96
C LEU A 11 2.08 -14.26 5.56
N VAL A 12 1.64 -13.32 6.40
CA VAL A 12 1.79 -11.89 6.11
C VAL A 12 3.27 -11.50 6.16
N GLY A 13 3.73 -10.83 5.12
CA GLY A 13 5.12 -10.43 4.99
C GLY A 13 6.00 -11.47 4.27
N ASN A 14 7.31 -11.30 4.38
CA ASN A 14 8.32 -12.09 3.65
C ASN A 14 8.02 -12.19 2.15
N THR A 15 7.52 -11.12 1.57
CA THR A 15 7.22 -11.04 0.15
C THR A 15 8.50 -11.01 -0.69
N PRO A 16 8.50 -11.55 -1.92
CA PRO A 16 9.71 -11.62 -2.72
C PRO A 16 10.10 -10.27 -3.32
N LEU A 17 11.41 -10.13 -3.63
CA LEU A 17 11.94 -9.20 -4.60
C LEU A 17 12.06 -9.89 -5.96
N LEU A 18 11.71 -9.19 -7.03
CA LEU A 18 11.90 -9.62 -8.41
C LEU A 18 12.75 -8.58 -9.14
N GLU A 19 13.78 -9.02 -9.86
CA GLU A 19 14.52 -8.17 -10.81
C GLU A 19 13.76 -8.10 -12.12
N VAL A 20 13.56 -6.89 -12.66
CA VAL A 20 12.82 -6.69 -13.90
C VAL A 20 13.78 -6.64 -15.09
N GLY A 21 14.60 -7.68 -15.24
CA GLY A 21 15.71 -7.73 -16.17
C GLY A 21 15.31 -7.69 -17.65
N ASN A 22 14.13 -8.21 -18.02
CA ASN A 22 13.63 -8.08 -19.40
C ASN A 22 13.26 -6.62 -19.70
N LEU A 23 12.66 -5.94 -18.75
CA LEU A 23 12.28 -4.54 -18.87
C LEU A 23 13.52 -3.62 -18.89
N GLU A 24 14.52 -3.89 -18.05
CA GLU A 24 15.82 -3.20 -18.05
C GLU A 24 16.49 -3.29 -19.43
N LYS A 25 16.54 -4.49 -19.97
CA LYS A 25 17.13 -4.76 -21.30
C LYS A 25 16.36 -4.05 -22.41
N GLU A 26 15.03 -4.15 -22.41
CA GLU A 26 14.16 -3.51 -23.43
C GLU A 26 14.33 -1.99 -23.44
N LEU A 27 14.47 -1.39 -22.24
CA LEU A 27 14.60 0.06 -22.10
C LEU A 27 16.03 0.57 -22.09
N GLY A 28 17.02 -0.32 -22.21
CA GLY A 28 18.45 0.02 -22.19
C GLY A 28 18.90 0.69 -20.89
N LEU A 29 18.40 0.20 -19.75
CA LEU A 29 18.73 0.77 -18.44
C LEU A 29 20.10 0.26 -17.98
N GLU A 30 20.88 1.14 -17.36
CA GLU A 30 22.17 0.80 -16.76
C GLU A 30 22.11 0.70 -15.22
N ALA A 31 20.96 0.97 -14.62
CA ALA A 31 20.65 0.73 -13.21
C ALA A 31 19.85 -0.58 -13.09
N ARG A 32 20.00 -1.26 -11.97
CA ARG A 32 19.23 -2.46 -11.61
C ARG A 32 17.93 -2.06 -10.93
N ILE A 33 16.80 -2.59 -11.39
CA ILE A 33 15.48 -2.35 -10.76
C ILE A 33 14.96 -3.63 -10.14
N LEU A 34 14.74 -3.58 -8.83
CA LEU A 34 14.09 -4.63 -8.06
C LEU A 34 12.69 -4.18 -7.67
N VAL A 35 11.72 -5.07 -7.77
CA VAL A 35 10.34 -4.78 -7.35
C VAL A 35 9.93 -5.66 -6.18
N LYS A 36 9.46 -5.04 -5.08
CA LYS A 36 8.93 -5.72 -3.90
C LYS A 36 7.47 -6.06 -4.14
N LEU A 37 7.16 -7.34 -4.29
CA LEU A 37 5.86 -7.82 -4.73
C LEU A 37 4.91 -8.05 -3.54
N GLU A 38 4.23 -7.02 -3.09
CA GLU A 38 3.36 -7.08 -1.92
C GLU A 38 2.04 -7.84 -2.13
N TYR A 39 1.70 -8.19 -3.38
CA TYR A 39 0.54 -9.04 -3.65
C TYR A 39 0.73 -10.51 -3.25
N PHE A 40 1.94 -10.91 -2.85
CA PHE A 40 2.17 -12.22 -2.24
C PHE A 40 1.69 -12.33 -0.79
N ASN A 41 1.28 -11.22 -0.17
CA ASN A 41 0.53 -11.30 1.09
C ASN A 41 -0.80 -12.04 0.90
N PRO A 42 -1.34 -12.75 1.93
CA PRO A 42 -2.52 -13.63 1.81
C PRO A 42 -3.77 -12.96 1.25
N ALA A 43 -4.06 -11.71 1.65
CA ALA A 43 -5.19 -10.94 1.11
C ALA A 43 -4.77 -10.07 -0.09
N GLY A 44 -3.55 -10.25 -0.61
CA GLY A 44 -3.07 -9.76 -1.90
C GLY A 44 -2.58 -8.31 -1.93
N SER A 45 -2.16 -7.73 -0.80
CA SER A 45 -1.58 -6.38 -0.83
C SER A 45 -0.67 -6.04 0.36
N ALA A 46 0.06 -4.94 0.24
CA ALA A 46 0.85 -4.34 1.33
C ALA A 46 -0.01 -4.00 2.57
N LYS A 47 -1.32 -3.84 2.40
CA LYS A 47 -2.23 -3.47 3.48
C LYS A 47 -2.52 -4.60 4.45
N ASP A 48 -2.21 -5.84 4.10
CA ASP A 48 -2.29 -6.98 5.01
C ASP A 48 -1.37 -6.76 6.21
N ARG A 49 -0.18 -6.18 5.97
CA ARG A 49 0.78 -5.86 7.03
C ARG A 49 0.23 -4.87 8.04
N ILE A 50 -0.31 -3.76 7.55
CA ILE A 50 -0.83 -2.71 8.44
C ILE A 50 -2.11 -3.16 9.15
N ALA A 51 -2.96 -3.93 8.48
CA ALA A 51 -4.16 -4.50 9.10
C ALA A 51 -3.80 -5.42 10.27
N LEU A 52 -2.81 -6.31 10.07
CA LEU A 52 -2.29 -7.18 11.14
C LEU A 52 -1.73 -6.36 12.29
N SER A 53 -0.85 -5.40 11.99
CA SER A 53 -0.18 -4.58 12.99
C SER A 53 -1.17 -3.73 13.80
N MET A 54 -2.14 -3.10 13.16
CA MET A 54 -3.14 -2.27 13.87
C MET A 54 -4.05 -3.10 14.76
N ILE A 55 -4.40 -4.32 14.35
CA ILE A 55 -5.19 -5.24 15.16
C ILE A 55 -4.36 -5.73 16.35
N GLU A 56 -3.15 -6.22 16.14
CA GLU A 56 -2.29 -6.76 17.20
C GLU A 56 -1.87 -5.69 18.21
N ASP A 57 -1.51 -4.50 17.77
CA ASP A 57 -1.23 -3.37 18.66
C ASP A 57 -2.44 -2.99 19.52
N ALA A 58 -3.64 -3.00 18.95
CA ALA A 58 -4.87 -2.71 19.69
C ALA A 58 -5.24 -3.83 20.69
N GLU A 59 -4.99 -5.10 20.34
CA GLU A 59 -5.13 -6.24 21.25
C GLU A 59 -4.14 -6.13 22.42
N GLU A 60 -2.86 -5.87 22.13
CA GLU A 60 -1.80 -5.75 23.13
C GLU A 60 -2.07 -4.60 24.12
N ARG A 61 -2.54 -3.47 23.63
CA ARG A 61 -2.94 -2.32 24.47
C ARG A 61 -4.29 -2.51 25.18
N GLY A 62 -5.00 -3.61 24.93
CA GLY A 62 -6.31 -3.89 25.53
C GLY A 62 -7.43 -2.97 25.02
N VAL A 63 -7.21 -2.26 23.90
CA VAL A 63 -8.22 -1.41 23.25
C VAL A 63 -9.18 -2.27 22.43
N LEU A 64 -8.66 -3.26 21.70
CA LEU A 64 -9.44 -4.24 20.96
C LEU A 64 -9.65 -5.48 21.84
N LYS A 65 -10.88 -5.70 22.30
CA LYS A 65 -11.25 -6.81 23.19
C LYS A 65 -11.99 -7.90 22.42
N PRO A 66 -12.02 -9.14 22.92
CA PRO A 66 -12.85 -10.19 22.33
C PRO A 66 -14.31 -9.74 22.16
N GLY A 67 -14.89 -10.04 21.00
CA GLY A 67 -16.26 -9.63 20.65
C GLY A 67 -16.41 -8.16 20.22
N ALA A 68 -15.30 -7.42 20.09
CA ALA A 68 -15.33 -6.07 19.56
C ALA A 68 -15.69 -6.03 18.08
N VAL A 69 -16.20 -4.87 17.64
CA VAL A 69 -16.48 -4.57 16.24
C VAL A 69 -15.40 -3.64 15.70
N ILE A 70 -14.71 -4.08 14.67
CA ILE A 70 -13.76 -3.24 13.94
C ILE A 70 -14.53 -2.43 12.90
N ILE A 71 -14.39 -1.11 12.93
CA ILE A 71 -15.08 -0.20 12.00
C ILE A 71 -14.03 0.64 11.28
N GLU A 72 -13.98 0.63 9.94
CA GLU A 72 -13.02 1.44 9.19
C GLU A 72 -13.69 2.09 7.97
N PRO A 73 -13.49 3.40 7.74
CA PRO A 73 -13.95 4.07 6.53
C PRO A 73 -12.97 3.79 5.40
N THR A 74 -13.22 2.73 4.65
CA THR A 74 -12.35 2.34 3.52
C THR A 74 -13.06 1.41 2.55
N SER A 75 -12.78 1.57 1.28
CA SER A 75 -13.18 0.68 0.20
C SER A 75 -11.99 -0.03 -0.47
N GLY A 76 -10.79 0.24 0.04
CA GLY A 76 -9.54 -0.22 -0.58
C GLY A 76 -8.95 -1.46 0.08
N ASN A 77 -7.67 -1.65 -0.21
CA ASN A 77 -6.90 -2.79 0.26
C ASN A 77 -6.84 -2.91 1.79
N THR A 78 -6.92 -1.80 2.52
CA THR A 78 -6.97 -1.83 3.99
C THR A 78 -8.22 -2.55 4.50
N GLY A 79 -9.37 -2.27 3.90
CA GLY A 79 -10.61 -2.97 4.25
C GLY A 79 -10.53 -4.47 3.97
N ILE A 80 -9.90 -4.85 2.85
CA ILE A 80 -9.70 -6.26 2.49
C ILE A 80 -8.77 -6.94 3.50
N GLY A 81 -7.65 -6.31 3.86
CA GLY A 81 -6.73 -6.83 4.88
C GLY A 81 -7.39 -6.97 6.25
N LEU A 82 -8.14 -5.93 6.69
CA LEU A 82 -8.88 -5.98 7.96
C LEU A 82 -9.93 -7.10 7.96
N ALA A 83 -10.70 -7.26 6.87
CA ALA A 83 -11.72 -8.29 6.75
C ALA A 83 -11.11 -9.70 6.80
N SER A 84 -10.01 -9.93 6.07
CA SER A 84 -9.28 -11.21 6.08
C SER A 84 -8.78 -11.57 7.47
N LEU A 85 -8.12 -10.64 8.15
CA LEU A 85 -7.54 -10.89 9.48
C LEU A 85 -8.59 -11.00 10.58
N ALA A 86 -9.66 -10.22 10.48
CA ALA A 86 -10.78 -10.33 11.39
C ALA A 86 -11.48 -11.71 11.29
N ALA A 87 -11.63 -12.25 10.08
CA ALA A 87 -12.14 -13.60 9.88
C ALA A 87 -11.26 -14.65 10.58
N ILE A 88 -9.93 -14.50 10.56
CA ILE A 88 -8.98 -15.39 11.25
C ILE A 88 -9.08 -15.25 12.77
N LYS A 89 -9.21 -14.01 13.27
CA LYS A 89 -9.19 -13.68 14.71
C LYS A 89 -10.57 -13.70 15.38
N GLY A 90 -11.66 -13.90 14.61
CA GLY A 90 -13.03 -13.97 15.11
C GLY A 90 -13.65 -12.60 15.43
N TYR A 91 -13.18 -11.51 14.82
CA TYR A 91 -13.77 -10.19 14.95
C TYR A 91 -14.86 -9.92 13.92
N ARG A 92 -15.87 -9.18 14.32
CA ARG A 92 -16.82 -8.57 13.39
C ARG A 92 -16.20 -7.33 12.75
N VAL A 93 -16.42 -7.12 11.45
CA VAL A 93 -15.92 -5.94 10.72
C VAL A 93 -17.05 -5.25 9.99
N ILE A 94 -17.13 -3.94 10.17
CA ILE A 94 -18.02 -3.05 9.42
C ILE A 94 -17.18 -2.04 8.66
N LEU A 95 -17.31 -2.02 7.34
CA LEU A 95 -16.61 -1.09 6.47
C LEU A 95 -17.59 -0.09 5.87
N THR A 96 -17.32 1.20 6.09
CA THR A 96 -18.13 2.27 5.51
C THR A 96 -17.46 2.79 4.23
N MET A 97 -18.25 2.98 3.18
CA MET A 97 -17.73 3.43 1.89
C MET A 97 -18.82 4.09 1.03
N PRO A 98 -18.44 5.01 0.11
CA PRO A 98 -19.37 5.57 -0.86
C PRO A 98 -19.98 4.47 -1.73
N GLU A 99 -21.25 4.60 -2.07
CA GLU A 99 -21.98 3.66 -2.96
C GLU A 99 -21.41 3.57 -4.38
N THR A 100 -20.57 4.55 -4.77
CA THR A 100 -19.86 4.58 -6.06
C THR A 100 -18.71 3.58 -6.16
N MET A 101 -18.38 2.90 -5.07
CA MET A 101 -17.30 1.90 -5.05
C MET A 101 -17.65 0.66 -5.86
N SER A 102 -16.62 0.07 -6.51
CA SER A 102 -16.78 -1.05 -7.42
C SER A 102 -17.44 -2.28 -6.78
N VAL A 103 -18.26 -2.99 -7.55
CA VAL A 103 -18.94 -4.21 -7.11
C VAL A 103 -17.93 -5.31 -6.75
N GLU A 104 -16.84 -5.40 -7.48
CA GLU A 104 -15.77 -6.40 -7.26
C GLU A 104 -15.20 -6.27 -5.84
N ARG A 105 -14.87 -5.05 -5.41
CA ARG A 105 -14.36 -4.80 -4.07
C ARG A 105 -15.38 -5.15 -2.98
N ARG A 106 -16.64 -4.80 -3.18
CA ARG A 106 -17.73 -5.17 -2.25
C ARG A 106 -17.88 -6.69 -2.14
N ASN A 107 -17.77 -7.40 -3.27
CA ASN A 107 -17.86 -8.86 -3.30
C ASN A 107 -16.69 -9.54 -2.54
N ILE A 108 -15.46 -9.02 -2.68
CA ILE A 108 -14.31 -9.52 -1.92
C ILE A 108 -14.54 -9.34 -0.41
N LEU A 109 -14.98 -8.16 0.02
CA LEU A 109 -15.26 -7.88 1.42
C LEU A 109 -16.34 -8.80 1.99
N LYS A 110 -17.42 -9.00 1.23
CA LYS A 110 -18.51 -9.91 1.58
C LYS A 110 -18.03 -11.37 1.69
N ALA A 111 -17.12 -11.79 0.80
CA ALA A 111 -16.55 -13.14 0.84
C ALA A 111 -15.74 -13.40 2.12
N TYR A 112 -15.10 -12.40 2.69
CA TYR A 112 -14.44 -12.47 4.00
C TYR A 112 -15.41 -12.32 5.19
N GLY A 113 -16.72 -12.11 4.93
CA GLY A 113 -17.72 -11.94 6.00
C GLY A 113 -17.82 -10.52 6.56
N ALA A 114 -17.15 -9.53 5.95
CA ALA A 114 -17.27 -8.15 6.39
C ALA A 114 -18.62 -7.55 5.98
N GLU A 115 -19.19 -6.76 6.88
CA GLU A 115 -20.38 -5.95 6.63
C GLU A 115 -19.98 -4.65 5.92
N THR A 116 -20.74 -4.26 4.90
CA THR A 116 -20.49 -3.00 4.18
C THR A 116 -21.67 -2.06 4.36
N VAL A 117 -21.38 -0.84 4.81
CA VAL A 117 -22.36 0.24 4.95
C VAL A 117 -22.07 1.28 3.88
N LEU A 118 -22.99 1.38 2.90
CA LEU A 118 -22.85 2.32 1.81
C LEU A 118 -23.34 3.70 2.24
N THR A 119 -22.59 4.72 1.86
CA THR A 119 -22.92 6.14 2.11
C THR A 119 -23.17 6.87 0.81
N ASP A 120 -23.84 8.01 0.88
CA ASP A 120 -24.13 8.88 -0.26
C ASP A 120 -22.85 9.19 -1.05
N GLY A 121 -22.83 8.79 -2.32
CA GLY A 121 -21.68 8.96 -3.21
C GLY A 121 -21.24 10.41 -3.38
N THR A 122 -22.15 11.38 -3.27
CA THR A 122 -21.87 12.81 -3.39
C THR A 122 -21.00 13.34 -2.24
N LYS A 123 -21.03 12.66 -1.08
CA LYS A 123 -20.22 13.00 0.11
C LYS A 123 -18.83 12.36 0.10
N GLY A 124 -18.55 11.46 -0.85
CA GLY A 124 -17.28 10.77 -0.98
C GLY A 124 -16.81 10.14 0.34
N MET A 125 -15.49 10.13 0.57
CA MET A 125 -14.91 9.58 1.79
C MET A 125 -15.30 10.30 3.07
N ASN A 126 -15.61 11.59 3.01
CA ASN A 126 -16.08 12.33 4.19
C ASN A 126 -17.40 11.75 4.72
N GLY A 127 -18.31 11.34 3.85
CA GLY A 127 -19.53 10.64 4.22
C GLY A 127 -19.25 9.29 4.90
N ALA A 128 -18.31 8.53 4.37
CA ALA A 128 -17.91 7.25 4.95
C ALA A 128 -17.26 7.42 6.34
N ILE A 129 -16.40 8.42 6.51
CA ILE A 129 -15.77 8.74 7.81
C ILE A 129 -16.83 9.14 8.84
N ALA A 130 -17.77 10.02 8.46
CA ALA A 130 -18.84 10.44 9.35
C ALA A 130 -19.69 9.24 9.81
N LYS A 131 -20.02 8.32 8.88
CA LYS A 131 -20.80 7.12 9.20
C LYS A 131 -20.03 6.11 10.08
N ALA A 132 -18.71 5.96 9.85
CA ALA A 132 -17.89 5.14 10.74
C ALA A 132 -17.89 5.66 12.17
N ASN A 133 -17.74 6.98 12.35
CA ASN A 133 -17.78 7.62 13.66
C ASN A 133 -19.17 7.55 14.33
N GLU A 134 -20.25 7.58 13.55
CA GLU A 134 -21.62 7.37 14.05
C GLU A 134 -21.77 5.93 14.58
N LEU A 135 -21.42 4.93 13.76
CA LEU A 135 -21.47 3.52 14.13
C LEU A 135 -20.61 3.21 15.36
N ALA A 136 -19.43 3.81 15.47
CA ALA A 136 -18.57 3.60 16.63
C ALA A 136 -19.22 4.07 17.96
N LYS A 137 -20.16 4.99 17.93
CA LYS A 137 -20.93 5.41 19.12
C LYS A 137 -22.09 4.46 19.43
N GLU A 138 -22.60 3.74 18.42
CA GLU A 138 -23.68 2.76 18.60
C GLU A 138 -23.17 1.45 19.21
N TYR A 139 -21.90 1.09 18.95
CA TYR A 139 -21.26 -0.12 19.46
C TYR A 139 -20.34 0.21 20.64
N GLU A 140 -20.76 -0.13 21.85
CA GLU A 140 -19.99 0.13 23.08
C GLU A 140 -18.56 -0.46 23.03
N ASN A 141 -18.40 -1.64 22.40
CA ASN A 141 -17.12 -2.30 22.19
C ASN A 141 -16.74 -2.23 20.71
N SER A 142 -16.29 -1.06 20.24
CA SER A 142 -15.86 -0.83 18.89
C SER A 142 -14.44 -0.28 18.83
N PHE A 143 -13.77 -0.51 17.68
CA PHE A 143 -12.43 -0.04 17.41
C PHE A 143 -12.34 0.48 15.97
N ILE A 144 -11.84 1.70 15.82
CA ILE A 144 -11.49 2.28 14.52
C ILE A 144 -9.97 2.23 14.36
N PRO A 145 -9.42 1.39 13.45
CA PRO A 145 -7.97 1.29 13.20
C PRO A 145 -7.30 2.59 12.83
N GLY A 146 -7.93 3.41 11.98
CA GLY A 146 -7.44 4.75 11.63
C GLY A 146 -6.15 4.74 10.83
N GLN A 147 -6.12 4.10 9.67
CA GLN A 147 -4.92 3.85 8.86
C GLN A 147 -4.05 5.08 8.57
N PHE A 148 -4.62 6.29 8.54
CA PHE A 148 -3.89 7.52 8.24
C PHE A 148 -3.18 8.14 9.44
N ASP A 149 -3.58 7.78 10.65
CA ASP A 149 -3.12 8.39 11.91
C ASP A 149 -2.45 7.36 12.84
N ASN A 150 -2.65 6.07 12.61
CA ASN A 150 -2.21 5.00 13.50
C ASN A 150 -0.70 4.74 13.36
N PRO A 151 0.10 4.89 14.43
CA PRO A 151 1.54 4.66 14.40
C PRO A 151 1.93 3.19 14.14
N ALA A 152 1.04 2.23 14.38
CA ALA A 152 1.27 0.83 14.05
C ALA A 152 1.42 0.59 12.53
N ASN A 153 0.90 1.50 11.70
CA ASN A 153 1.05 1.45 10.25
C ASN A 153 2.53 1.61 9.82
N PRO A 154 3.23 2.73 10.03
CA PRO A 154 4.64 2.82 9.67
C PRO A 154 5.52 1.85 10.48
N ALA A 155 5.16 1.55 11.73
CA ALA A 155 5.94 0.67 12.58
C ALA A 155 6.11 -0.74 12.00
N ILE A 156 5.07 -1.33 11.39
CA ILE A 156 5.18 -2.67 10.79
C ILE A 156 6.12 -2.67 9.58
N HIS A 157 6.11 -1.62 8.77
CA HIS A 157 7.00 -1.52 7.62
C HIS A 157 8.46 -1.33 8.06
N LYS A 158 8.71 -0.61 9.16
CA LYS A 158 10.03 -0.48 9.79
C LYS A 158 10.51 -1.81 10.38
N LYS A 159 9.58 -2.59 10.96
CA LYS A 159 9.86 -3.87 11.60
C LYS A 159 10.02 -5.02 10.60
N THR A 160 9.38 -4.98 9.45
CA THR A 160 9.29 -6.11 8.51
C THR A 160 9.73 -5.76 7.09
N THR A 161 9.03 -4.88 6.39
CA THR A 161 9.26 -4.60 4.96
C THR A 161 10.67 -4.03 4.70
N GLY A 162 11.11 -3.09 5.52
CA GLY A 162 12.45 -2.52 5.43
C GLY A 162 13.56 -3.58 5.67
N PRO A 163 13.53 -4.33 6.78
CA PRO A 163 14.44 -5.45 7.01
C PRO A 163 14.44 -6.51 5.92
N GLU A 164 13.27 -6.85 5.36
CA GLU A 164 13.17 -7.81 4.24
C GLU A 164 13.91 -7.30 3.01
N ILE A 165 13.68 -6.03 2.62
CA ILE A 165 14.38 -5.42 1.48
C ILE A 165 15.90 -5.43 1.71
N TRP A 166 16.34 -4.99 2.87
CA TRP A 166 17.77 -4.94 3.20
C TRP A 166 18.43 -6.31 3.16
N ARG A 167 17.82 -7.31 3.79
CA ARG A 167 18.30 -8.69 3.81
C ARG A 167 18.37 -9.29 2.40
N ASP A 168 17.28 -9.13 1.62
CA ASP A 168 17.12 -9.80 0.33
C ASP A 168 17.96 -9.13 -0.78
N THR A 169 18.55 -7.97 -0.50
CA THR A 169 19.51 -7.27 -1.37
C THR A 169 20.95 -7.34 -0.86
N ASP A 170 21.22 -8.07 0.23
CA ASP A 170 22.53 -8.02 0.92
C ASP A 170 22.97 -6.58 1.23
N GLY A 171 22.01 -5.70 1.56
CA GLY A 171 22.25 -4.29 1.84
C GLY A 171 22.54 -3.40 0.63
N GLN A 172 22.41 -3.93 -0.57
CA GLN A 172 22.67 -3.20 -1.82
C GLN A 172 21.41 -2.47 -2.29
N VAL A 173 21.05 -1.40 -1.62
CA VAL A 173 19.94 -0.50 -1.97
C VAL A 173 20.47 0.92 -2.03
N ASP A 174 20.42 1.54 -3.20
CA ASP A 174 20.79 2.94 -3.40
C ASP A 174 19.56 3.87 -3.39
N VAL A 175 18.46 3.40 -3.97
CA VAL A 175 17.22 4.18 -4.07
C VAL A 175 16.02 3.31 -3.71
N PHE A 176 15.14 3.81 -2.83
CA PHE A 176 13.84 3.20 -2.53
C PHE A 176 12.71 4.07 -3.04
N VAL A 177 11.77 3.49 -3.76
CA VAL A 177 10.64 4.18 -4.41
C VAL A 177 9.32 3.60 -3.91
N ALA A 178 8.43 4.44 -3.39
CA ALA A 178 7.10 4.00 -2.99
C ALA A 178 6.03 5.08 -3.22
N GLY A 179 4.84 4.64 -3.64
CA GLY A 179 3.66 5.50 -3.74
C GLY A 179 3.12 5.89 -2.35
N VAL A 180 2.70 7.14 -2.19
CA VAL A 180 2.21 7.67 -0.93
C VAL A 180 0.68 7.69 -0.89
N GLY A 181 0.09 6.72 -0.18
CA GLY A 181 -1.31 6.71 0.22
C GLY A 181 -1.46 7.16 1.67
N THR A 182 -1.28 6.26 2.62
CA THR A 182 -1.24 6.58 4.06
C THR A 182 0.14 7.07 4.53
N GLY A 183 1.17 6.90 3.73
CA GLY A 183 2.54 7.25 4.07
C GLY A 183 3.29 6.21 4.92
N GLY A 184 2.60 5.19 5.42
CA GLY A 184 3.22 4.20 6.34
C GLY A 184 4.35 3.41 5.71
N THR A 185 4.20 2.97 4.46
CA THR A 185 5.24 2.20 3.75
C THR A 185 6.53 3.00 3.60
N ILE A 186 6.43 4.20 3.02
CA ILE A 186 7.63 5.02 2.76
C ILE A 186 8.29 5.47 4.05
N THR A 187 7.50 5.80 5.08
CA THR A 187 8.01 6.15 6.40
C THR A 187 8.76 4.98 7.02
N GLY A 188 8.12 3.84 7.21
CA GLY A 188 8.72 2.72 7.91
C GLY A 188 9.93 2.12 7.17
N VAL A 189 9.81 1.92 5.86
CA VAL A 189 10.92 1.40 5.04
C VAL A 189 12.06 2.42 4.96
N GLY A 190 11.74 3.69 4.68
CA GLY A 190 12.73 4.75 4.55
C GLY A 190 13.52 4.97 5.84
N GLU A 191 12.84 5.03 6.99
CA GLU A 191 13.51 5.12 8.30
C GLU A 191 14.42 3.93 8.57
N TYR A 192 13.99 2.71 8.23
CA TYR A 192 14.81 1.53 8.40
C TYR A 192 16.03 1.55 7.50
N LEU A 193 15.85 1.76 6.19
CA LEU A 193 16.95 1.76 5.23
C LEU A 193 17.98 2.85 5.53
N LYS A 194 17.54 4.08 5.86
CA LYS A 194 18.44 5.16 6.27
C LYS A 194 19.15 4.90 7.60
N SER A 195 18.56 4.10 8.49
CA SER A 195 19.26 3.66 9.72
C SER A 195 20.37 2.66 9.45
N GLN A 196 20.29 1.90 8.33
CA GLN A 196 21.35 0.97 7.91
C GLN A 196 22.41 1.68 7.06
N ASN A 197 21.96 2.51 6.13
CA ASN A 197 22.82 3.31 5.28
C ASN A 197 22.16 4.70 5.03
N PRO A 198 22.70 5.78 5.60
CA PRO A 198 22.12 7.12 5.48
C PRO A 198 22.16 7.69 4.06
N ASP A 199 22.96 7.10 3.15
CA ASP A 199 23.07 7.54 1.76
C ASP A 199 21.95 6.99 0.87
N VAL A 200 21.11 6.07 1.36
CA VAL A 200 19.95 5.57 0.63
C VAL A 200 19.00 6.73 0.33
N LYS A 201 18.69 6.92 -0.93
CA LYS A 201 17.69 7.90 -1.38
C LYS A 201 16.29 7.31 -1.31
N VAL A 202 15.37 8.05 -0.71
CA VAL A 202 13.96 7.67 -0.60
C VAL A 202 13.13 8.60 -1.46
N VAL A 203 12.36 8.02 -2.40
CA VAL A 203 11.57 8.78 -3.37
C VAL A 203 10.08 8.51 -3.15
N ALA A 204 9.36 9.56 -2.83
CA ALA A 204 7.91 9.54 -2.65
C ALA A 204 7.20 9.74 -3.99
N VAL A 205 6.28 8.85 -4.35
CA VAL A 205 5.49 8.98 -5.58
C VAL A 205 4.10 9.51 -5.25
N GLU A 206 3.68 10.56 -5.94
CA GLU A 206 2.33 11.13 -5.86
C GLU A 206 1.70 11.32 -7.25
N PRO A 207 0.36 11.42 -7.37
CA PRO A 207 -0.28 11.76 -8.65
C PRO A 207 0.04 13.20 -9.06
N ALA A 208 0.45 13.40 -10.33
CA ALA A 208 0.78 14.73 -10.85
C ALA A 208 -0.41 15.72 -10.82
N THR A 209 -1.64 15.22 -10.93
CA THR A 209 -2.86 16.04 -10.83
C THR A 209 -3.33 16.28 -9.38
N SER A 210 -2.67 15.64 -8.39
CA SER A 210 -2.92 15.84 -6.95
C SER A 210 -1.59 15.94 -6.19
N PRO A 211 -0.76 16.97 -6.50
CA PRO A 211 0.60 17.11 -5.98
C PRO A 211 0.59 17.71 -4.56
N VAL A 212 0.05 16.94 -3.61
CA VAL A 212 -0.12 17.39 -2.21
C VAL A 212 1.23 17.53 -1.52
N LEU A 213 2.15 16.59 -1.73
CA LEU A 213 3.45 16.57 -1.05
C LEU A 213 4.39 17.65 -1.61
N SER A 214 4.41 17.83 -2.94
CA SER A 214 5.31 18.78 -3.59
C SER A 214 4.76 20.20 -3.70
N GLN A 215 3.42 20.37 -3.79
CA GLN A 215 2.80 21.67 -4.07
C GLN A 215 1.67 22.06 -3.10
N GLY A 216 1.29 21.21 -2.15
CA GLY A 216 0.19 21.47 -1.22
C GLY A 216 -1.19 21.52 -1.89
N LYS A 217 -1.35 20.97 -3.10
CA LYS A 217 -2.59 21.02 -3.87
C LYS A 217 -3.18 19.65 -4.07
N SER A 218 -4.44 19.46 -3.71
CA SER A 218 -5.20 18.24 -4.04
C SER A 218 -6.01 18.42 -5.31
N GLY A 219 -6.20 17.33 -6.03
CA GLY A 219 -7.00 17.29 -7.25
C GLY A 219 -7.48 15.87 -7.59
N PRO A 220 -8.39 15.73 -8.56
CA PRO A 220 -8.85 14.42 -9.00
C PRO A 220 -7.74 13.68 -9.77
N HIS A 221 -7.63 12.37 -9.53
CA HIS A 221 -6.71 11.48 -10.23
C HIS A 221 -7.28 10.07 -10.34
N LYS A 222 -6.66 9.23 -11.18
CA LYS A 222 -7.08 7.85 -11.42
C LYS A 222 -6.12 6.80 -10.84
N ILE A 223 -5.04 7.21 -10.18
CA ILE A 223 -4.06 6.30 -9.57
C ILE A 223 -4.59 5.83 -8.21
N GLN A 224 -5.43 4.79 -8.22
CA GLN A 224 -6.03 4.25 -7.00
C GLN A 224 -4.95 3.73 -6.04
N GLY A 225 -5.15 3.99 -4.73
CA GLY A 225 -4.28 3.50 -3.65
C GLY A 225 -3.24 4.51 -3.14
N ILE A 226 -3.01 5.61 -3.87
CA ILE A 226 -2.15 6.73 -3.45
C ILE A 226 -2.88 8.05 -3.59
N GLY A 227 -2.27 9.17 -3.16
CA GLY A 227 -2.84 10.50 -3.36
C GLY A 227 -4.10 10.73 -2.52
N ALA A 228 -4.00 10.66 -1.20
CA ALA A 228 -5.14 10.80 -0.27
C ALA A 228 -5.82 12.19 -0.29
N GLY A 229 -5.19 13.19 -0.94
CA GLY A 229 -5.69 14.56 -0.99
C GLY A 229 -5.27 15.43 0.20
N PHE A 230 -4.54 14.87 1.14
CA PHE A 230 -3.96 15.55 2.31
C PHE A 230 -2.67 14.85 2.73
N VAL A 231 -1.88 15.49 3.60
CA VAL A 231 -0.68 14.88 4.20
C VAL A 231 -1.11 14.05 5.40
N PRO A 232 -0.95 12.70 5.36
CA PRO A 232 -1.33 11.83 6.48
C PRO A 232 -0.44 12.02 7.69
N LYS A 233 -0.97 11.87 8.92
CA LYS A 233 -0.17 11.92 10.14
C LYS A 233 0.80 10.74 10.28
N ALA A 234 0.49 9.60 9.66
CA ALA A 234 1.37 8.43 9.63
C ALA A 234 2.59 8.63 8.70
N LEU A 235 2.63 9.71 7.91
CA LEU A 235 3.75 10.06 7.04
C LEU A 235 4.78 10.91 7.78
N ASN A 236 6.00 10.43 7.86
CA ASN A 236 7.15 11.25 8.22
C ASN A 236 7.65 11.99 6.97
N THR A 237 7.40 13.30 6.90
CA THR A 237 7.78 14.13 5.74
C THR A 237 9.28 14.37 5.61
N GLU A 238 10.06 14.06 6.64
CA GLU A 238 11.53 14.20 6.62
C GLU A 238 12.24 12.93 6.10
N VAL A 239 11.50 11.84 5.82
CA VAL A 239 12.10 10.57 5.46
C VAL A 239 12.49 10.48 3.99
N TYR A 240 11.76 11.16 3.11
CA TYR A 240 12.02 11.14 1.67
C TYR A 240 12.89 12.33 1.22
N ASP A 241 13.72 12.07 0.23
CA ASP A 241 14.66 13.05 -0.34
C ASP A 241 14.08 13.73 -1.60
N GLU A 242 13.13 13.08 -2.26
CA GLU A 242 12.50 13.57 -3.49
C GLU A 242 11.02 13.18 -3.53
N VAL A 243 10.20 14.05 -4.09
CA VAL A 243 8.81 13.75 -4.48
C VAL A 243 8.75 13.66 -6.00
N PHE A 244 8.25 12.52 -6.51
CA PHE A 244 8.14 12.26 -7.95
C PHE A 244 6.67 12.23 -8.35
N PRO A 245 6.16 13.25 -9.07
CA PRO A 245 4.80 13.25 -9.58
C PRO A 245 4.66 12.34 -10.81
N VAL A 246 3.57 11.56 -10.88
CA VAL A 246 3.28 10.62 -11.97
C VAL A 246 1.91 10.91 -12.57
N GLU A 247 1.84 10.97 -13.90
CA GLU A 247 0.58 11.11 -14.62
C GLU A 247 -0.21 9.79 -14.62
N ASN A 248 -1.55 9.87 -14.74
CA ASN A 248 -2.39 8.68 -14.78
C ASN A 248 -2.00 7.72 -15.91
N GLU A 249 -1.76 8.26 -17.10
CA GLU A 249 -1.44 7.48 -18.29
C GLU A 249 -0.07 6.80 -18.21
N ASP A 250 0.89 7.42 -17.53
CA ASP A 250 2.21 6.82 -17.28
C ASP A 250 2.07 5.59 -16.36
N ALA A 251 1.24 5.69 -15.31
CA ALA A 251 0.96 4.58 -14.41
C ALA A 251 0.29 3.41 -15.14
N PHE A 252 -0.69 3.67 -16.00
CA PHE A 252 -1.36 2.65 -16.81
C PHE A 252 -0.40 2.01 -17.82
N THR A 253 0.37 2.83 -18.52
CA THR A 253 1.32 2.36 -19.54
C THR A 253 2.35 1.42 -18.94
N VAL A 254 2.96 1.79 -17.83
CA VAL A 254 3.99 0.96 -17.19
C VAL A 254 3.40 -0.27 -16.50
N GLY A 255 2.17 -0.17 -15.96
CA GLY A 255 1.45 -1.33 -15.46
C GLY A 255 1.15 -2.39 -16.55
N LYS A 256 0.88 -1.96 -17.79
CA LYS A 256 0.76 -2.86 -18.95
C LYS A 256 2.14 -3.39 -19.41
N LEU A 257 3.16 -2.55 -19.34
CA LEU A 257 4.50 -2.88 -19.80
C LEU A 257 5.13 -4.01 -18.96
N ILE A 258 5.03 -3.95 -17.64
CA ILE A 258 5.57 -5.00 -16.77
C ILE A 258 4.85 -6.34 -16.99
N ALA A 259 3.55 -6.33 -17.26
CA ALA A 259 2.81 -7.53 -17.60
C ALA A 259 3.34 -8.19 -18.89
N LYS A 260 3.64 -7.38 -19.90
CA LYS A 260 4.14 -7.85 -21.19
C LYS A 260 5.58 -8.39 -21.12
N HIS A 261 6.45 -7.78 -20.32
CA HIS A 261 7.87 -8.12 -20.30
C HIS A 261 8.25 -9.08 -19.18
N GLU A 262 7.60 -8.97 -18.00
CA GLU A 262 7.94 -9.78 -16.82
C GLU A 262 6.85 -10.82 -16.47
N GLY A 263 5.71 -10.80 -17.17
CA GLY A 263 4.65 -11.81 -16.99
C GLY A 263 3.88 -11.66 -15.68
N ILE A 264 3.89 -10.48 -15.03
CA ILE A 264 3.17 -10.23 -13.78
C ILE A 264 2.14 -9.11 -13.95
N LEU A 265 0.95 -9.29 -13.37
CA LEU A 265 -0.10 -8.28 -13.32
C LEU A 265 0.00 -7.49 -12.03
N VAL A 266 0.06 -6.18 -12.14
CA VAL A 266 0.20 -5.28 -10.99
C VAL A 266 -0.90 -4.22 -10.97
N GLY A 267 -1.18 -3.62 -9.81
CA GLY A 267 -2.16 -2.55 -9.69
C GLY A 267 -1.67 -1.20 -10.24
N ILE A 268 -2.58 -0.23 -10.31
CA ILE A 268 -2.31 1.10 -10.90
C ILE A 268 -1.18 1.83 -10.16
N SER A 269 -1.22 1.83 -8.82
CA SER A 269 -0.16 2.47 -8.02
C SER A 269 1.19 1.76 -8.10
N SER A 270 1.18 0.47 -8.42
CA SER A 270 2.39 -0.30 -8.73
C SER A 270 3.02 0.19 -10.04
N GLY A 271 2.19 0.43 -11.07
CA GLY A 271 2.63 1.05 -12.33
C GLY A 271 3.24 2.42 -12.11
N ALA A 272 2.64 3.24 -11.24
CA ALA A 272 3.18 4.56 -10.89
C ALA A 272 4.56 4.46 -10.19
N ALA A 273 4.71 3.57 -9.22
CA ALA A 273 5.99 3.38 -8.52
C ALA A 273 7.08 2.87 -9.47
N LEU A 274 6.74 1.92 -10.34
CA LEU A 274 7.67 1.40 -11.34
C LEU A 274 8.02 2.44 -12.41
N TYR A 275 7.07 3.29 -12.84
CA TYR A 275 7.36 4.41 -13.73
C TYR A 275 8.42 5.34 -13.14
N ALA A 276 8.23 5.75 -11.90
CA ALA A 276 9.21 6.58 -11.19
C ALA A 276 10.59 5.88 -11.13
N ALA A 277 10.64 4.58 -10.79
CA ALA A 277 11.87 3.81 -10.75
C ALA A 277 12.59 3.77 -12.13
N ILE A 278 11.84 3.55 -13.21
CA ILE A 278 12.39 3.58 -14.60
C ILE A 278 12.94 4.97 -14.93
N ARG A 279 12.25 6.04 -14.57
CA ARG A 279 12.71 7.41 -14.83
C ARG A 279 13.97 7.74 -14.03
N LEU A 280 14.06 7.27 -12.77
CA LEU A 280 15.26 7.38 -11.95
C LEU A 280 16.43 6.56 -12.52
N ALA A 281 16.15 5.34 -13.00
CA ALA A 281 17.17 4.48 -13.62
C ALA A 281 17.82 5.08 -14.88
N LYS A 282 17.10 5.95 -15.58
CA LYS A 282 17.63 6.68 -16.76
C LYS A 282 18.50 7.88 -16.43
N ARG A 283 18.60 8.27 -15.16
CA ARG A 283 19.46 9.39 -14.74
C ARG A 283 20.92 8.94 -14.71
N PRO A 284 21.86 9.72 -15.26
CA PRO A 284 23.28 9.36 -15.30
C PRO A 284 23.88 9.03 -13.94
N GLU A 285 23.46 9.75 -12.89
CA GLU A 285 23.91 9.56 -11.51
C GLU A 285 23.49 8.22 -10.89
N ASN A 286 22.53 7.53 -11.51
CA ASN A 286 22.02 6.22 -11.04
C ASN A 286 22.58 5.04 -11.86
N LYS A 287 23.49 5.27 -12.78
CA LYS A 287 24.18 4.20 -13.51
C LYS A 287 24.86 3.23 -12.54
N GLY A 288 24.59 1.93 -12.70
CA GLY A 288 25.13 0.86 -11.85
C GLY A 288 24.52 0.76 -10.44
N LYS A 289 23.53 1.62 -10.11
CA LYS A 289 22.85 1.59 -8.81
C LYS A 289 21.68 0.61 -8.78
N THR A 290 21.31 0.18 -7.57
CA THR A 290 20.15 -0.64 -7.30
C THR A 290 18.97 0.21 -6.82
N ILE A 291 17.88 0.18 -7.56
CA ILE A 291 16.62 0.89 -7.27
C ILE A 291 15.58 -0.14 -6.88
N VAL A 292 15.00 0.00 -5.69
CA VAL A 292 13.93 -0.87 -5.20
C VAL A 292 12.60 -0.12 -5.26
N ALA A 293 11.64 -0.61 -6.03
CA ALA A 293 10.27 -0.08 -6.08
C ALA A 293 9.29 -1.02 -5.38
N LEU A 294 8.46 -0.51 -4.48
CA LEU A 294 7.42 -1.32 -3.85
C LEU A 294 6.15 -1.31 -4.70
N LEU A 295 5.69 -2.51 -5.09
CA LEU A 295 4.47 -2.74 -5.84
C LEU A 295 3.36 -3.25 -4.89
N PRO A 296 2.38 -2.39 -4.53
CA PRO A 296 1.50 -2.65 -3.40
C PRO A 296 0.51 -3.81 -3.57
N ASP A 297 0.04 -4.07 -4.79
CA ASP A 297 -1.00 -5.08 -5.06
C ASP A 297 -0.96 -5.62 -6.49
N SER A 298 -1.82 -6.64 -6.76
CA SER A 298 -1.94 -7.24 -8.08
C SER A 298 -2.93 -6.50 -8.99
N GLY A 299 -2.89 -6.81 -10.29
CA GLY A 299 -3.81 -6.30 -11.30
C GLY A 299 -5.25 -6.80 -11.18
N ASP A 300 -5.49 -7.90 -10.47
CA ASP A 300 -6.81 -8.59 -10.40
C ASP A 300 -7.95 -7.71 -9.90
N ARG A 301 -7.62 -6.64 -9.18
CA ARG A 301 -8.60 -5.67 -8.63
C ARG A 301 -8.96 -4.55 -9.59
N TYR A 302 -8.42 -4.56 -10.81
CA TYR A 302 -8.44 -3.43 -11.74
C TYR A 302 -8.88 -3.80 -13.16
N TYR A 303 -9.44 -5.00 -13.40
CA TYR A 303 -9.82 -5.47 -14.74
C TYR A 303 -10.80 -4.56 -15.48
N SER A 304 -11.68 -3.86 -14.75
CA SER A 304 -12.64 -2.90 -15.31
C SER A 304 -12.10 -1.47 -15.44
N THR A 305 -10.79 -1.25 -15.25
CA THR A 305 -10.17 0.08 -15.28
C THR A 305 -9.34 0.29 -16.55
N PRO A 306 -8.93 1.54 -16.89
CA PRO A 306 -8.04 1.83 -18.02
C PRO A 306 -6.68 1.15 -17.99
N LEU A 307 -6.34 0.48 -16.88
CA LEU A 307 -5.16 -0.37 -16.81
C LEU A 307 -5.25 -1.57 -17.77
N PHE A 308 -6.46 -2.11 -18.00
CA PHE A 308 -6.66 -3.30 -18.83
C PHE A 308 -7.64 -3.09 -20.00
N VAL A 309 -8.45 -2.05 -19.99
CA VAL A 309 -9.44 -1.72 -21.04
C VAL A 309 -9.20 -0.35 -21.64
#